data_c4ef429df0aae3b44a459da8173edfe4
#
_entry.id   c4ef429df0aae3b44a459da8173edfe4
#
_cell.length_a   1.000
_cell.length_b   1.000
_cell.length_c   1.000
_cell.angle_alpha   90.00
_cell.angle_beta   90.00
_cell.angle_gamma   90.00
#
_symmetry.space_group_name_H-M   'P 1'
#
loop_
_entity.id
_entity.type
_entity.pdbx_description
1 polymer ?
#
loop_
_entity_poly.entity_id
_entity_poly.type
_entity_poly.pdbx_seq_one_letter_code
_entity_poly.pdbx_strand_id
1 'polypeptide(L)'
;MPRRAPRPVSRWKMASRRLRRLLPRRVWPGARTRRRWWRTFRRAPAGLQLVISAVLVLVAAVSLNWIYQVIRKPSELFFPVSATLYKSPAETWRQYAPIFRQHATSVMTPDLLAAIAQVEGSGNPLVRTYWRWSWHTNQPSDVYRPASSAVGMYQITDGTFAEARRYCIHDHAVAEDGRWNDWHSCWFNSLYSRVVPSHAVELTSAYLDHSVAIILERRRLQSAALPQKQQLAAVIHLCGAGAGDEFARRAFHLPERQHCGDHEVRAYLARVNSMKTVFDRLAAGTSDGRP
;
A
#
# COMPACT_ATOMS: atom_id res chain seq x y z
N MET A 1 -27.80 -15.08 -63.96
CA MET A 1 -26.59 -15.37 -63.17
C MET A 1 -26.39 -14.29 -62.12
N PRO A 2 -26.54 -14.53 -60.81
CA PRO A 2 -26.36 -13.50 -59.80
C PRO A 2 -24.88 -13.41 -59.39
N ARG A 3 -24.35 -12.18 -59.38
CA ARG A 3 -22.98 -11.86 -58.92
C ARG A 3 -22.89 -12.04 -57.43
N ARG A 4 -21.94 -12.88 -56.95
CA ARG A 4 -21.62 -13.05 -55.53
C ARG A 4 -20.94 -11.78 -54.97
N ALA A 5 -21.50 -11.24 -53.91
CA ALA A 5 -20.90 -10.15 -53.15
C ALA A 5 -19.58 -10.56 -52.45
N PRO A 6 -18.57 -9.69 -52.34
CA PRO A 6 -17.30 -10.00 -51.66
C PRO A 6 -17.52 -10.09 -50.15
N ARG A 7 -16.98 -11.15 -49.53
CA ARG A 7 -17.00 -11.36 -48.07
C ARG A 7 -16.20 -10.29 -47.34
N PRO A 8 -16.72 -9.70 -46.24
CA PRO A 8 -15.99 -8.68 -45.46
C PRO A 8 -14.77 -9.36 -44.80
N VAL A 9 -13.58 -8.85 -45.10
CA VAL A 9 -12.33 -9.22 -44.42
C VAL A 9 -12.37 -8.69 -43.00
N SER A 10 -12.35 -9.57 -42.00
CA SER A 10 -12.54 -9.22 -40.60
C SER A 10 -11.48 -8.19 -40.13
N ARG A 11 -11.93 -7.08 -39.58
CA ARG A 11 -11.12 -5.98 -38.98
C ARG A 11 -10.09 -6.49 -37.97
N TRP A 12 -10.28 -7.66 -37.39
CA TRP A 12 -9.39 -8.33 -36.43
C TRP A 12 -8.03 -8.73 -37.02
N LYS A 13 -7.95 -9.11 -38.31
CA LYS A 13 -6.68 -9.46 -38.94
C LYS A 13 -5.78 -8.26 -39.25
N MET A 14 -6.32 -7.06 -39.33
CA MET A 14 -5.53 -5.83 -39.50
C MET A 14 -4.99 -5.27 -38.17
N ALA A 15 -5.74 -5.41 -37.08
CA ALA A 15 -5.28 -5.00 -35.76
C ALA A 15 -4.09 -5.83 -35.25
N SER A 16 -4.11 -7.14 -35.49
CA SER A 16 -3.02 -8.04 -35.06
C SER A 16 -1.70 -7.81 -35.83
N ARG A 17 -1.77 -7.29 -37.08
CA ARG A 17 -0.56 -6.94 -37.85
C ARG A 17 0.07 -5.62 -37.40
N ARG A 18 -0.70 -4.65 -36.86
CA ARG A 18 -0.17 -3.38 -36.30
C ARG A 18 0.47 -3.59 -34.93
N LEU A 19 -0.09 -4.44 -34.07
CA LEU A 19 0.51 -4.76 -32.75
C LEU A 19 1.86 -5.48 -32.88
N ARG A 20 2.05 -6.34 -33.88
CA ARG A 20 3.35 -7.01 -34.13
C ARG A 20 4.47 -6.06 -34.59
N ARG A 21 4.15 -4.85 -35.04
CA ARG A 21 5.16 -3.84 -35.44
C ARG A 21 5.64 -2.97 -34.28
N LEU A 22 4.91 -2.96 -33.13
CA LEU A 22 5.23 -2.19 -31.94
C LEU A 22 6.07 -2.96 -30.92
N LEU A 23 6.20 -4.29 -31.07
CA LEU A 23 7.11 -5.06 -30.23
C LEU A 23 8.55 -4.81 -30.72
N PRO A 24 9.46 -4.34 -29.83
CA PRO A 24 10.86 -4.11 -30.20
C PRO A 24 11.44 -5.40 -30.74
N ARG A 25 11.92 -5.33 -31.99
CA ARG A 25 12.56 -6.46 -32.66
C ARG A 25 13.75 -6.94 -31.83
N ARG A 26 13.59 -8.10 -31.19
CA ARG A 26 14.61 -8.92 -30.54
C ARG A 26 15.66 -8.17 -29.70
N VAL A 27 15.36 -8.03 -28.43
CA VAL A 27 16.35 -7.70 -27.38
C VAL A 27 17.44 -8.78 -27.23
N TRP A 28 17.24 -9.95 -27.78
CA TRP A 28 18.19 -11.07 -27.64
C TRP A 28 19.18 -11.12 -28.81
N PRO A 29 20.47 -11.18 -28.52
CA PRO A 29 21.50 -11.32 -29.55
C PRO A 29 21.29 -12.61 -30.35
N GLY A 30 21.44 -12.53 -31.67
CA GLY A 30 21.25 -13.67 -32.58
C GLY A 30 22.18 -14.85 -32.22
N ALA A 31 21.83 -16.05 -32.66
CA ALA A 31 22.59 -17.27 -32.35
C ALA A 31 24.08 -17.17 -32.72
N ARG A 32 24.41 -16.44 -33.82
CA ARG A 32 25.79 -16.19 -34.23
C ARG A 32 26.54 -15.31 -33.22
N THR A 33 25.90 -14.26 -32.71
CA THR A 33 26.46 -13.36 -31.69
C THR A 33 26.71 -14.07 -30.38
N ARG A 34 25.75 -14.89 -29.92
CA ARG A 34 25.89 -15.72 -28.70
C ARG A 34 27.05 -16.71 -28.82
N ARG A 35 27.21 -17.39 -29.99
CA ARG A 35 28.29 -18.32 -30.21
C ARG A 35 29.65 -17.59 -30.25
N ARG A 36 29.71 -16.37 -30.79
CA ARG A 36 30.92 -15.53 -30.77
C ARG A 36 31.29 -15.16 -29.34
N TRP A 37 30.37 -14.64 -28.54
CA TRP A 37 30.60 -14.30 -27.14
C TRP A 37 31.03 -15.51 -26.30
N TRP A 38 30.38 -16.67 -26.51
CA TRP A 38 30.76 -17.90 -25.82
C TRP A 38 32.21 -18.34 -26.17
N ARG A 39 32.61 -18.25 -27.43
CA ARG A 39 34.01 -18.55 -27.85
C ARG A 39 34.98 -17.58 -27.25
N THR A 40 34.69 -16.27 -27.22
CA THR A 40 35.54 -15.25 -26.62
C THR A 40 35.70 -15.49 -25.11
N PHE A 41 34.58 -15.80 -24.42
CA PHE A 41 34.61 -16.14 -22.99
C PHE A 41 35.50 -17.35 -22.69
N ARG A 42 35.35 -18.44 -23.47
CA ARG A 42 36.17 -19.66 -23.27
C ARG A 42 37.67 -19.45 -23.56
N ARG A 43 38.02 -18.43 -24.32
CA ARG A 43 39.44 -18.07 -24.62
C ARG A 43 40.03 -17.06 -23.64
N ALA A 44 39.21 -16.52 -22.77
CA ALA A 44 39.66 -15.58 -21.74
C ALA A 44 40.47 -16.27 -20.66
N PRO A 45 41.41 -15.58 -19.99
CA PRO A 45 42.15 -16.13 -18.84
C PRO A 45 41.22 -16.68 -17.78
N ALA A 46 41.61 -17.74 -17.11
CA ALA A 46 40.80 -18.43 -16.11
C ALA A 46 40.28 -17.49 -15.00
N GLY A 47 41.10 -16.56 -14.53
CA GLY A 47 40.71 -15.54 -13.57
C GLY A 47 39.54 -14.66 -14.04
N LEU A 48 39.58 -14.23 -15.33
CA LEU A 48 38.52 -13.42 -15.91
C LEU A 48 37.25 -14.21 -16.12
N GLN A 49 37.36 -15.50 -16.51
CA GLN A 49 36.19 -16.39 -16.58
C GLN A 49 35.50 -16.56 -15.21
N LEU A 50 36.30 -16.73 -14.16
CA LEU A 50 35.80 -16.87 -12.79
C LEU A 50 35.08 -15.60 -12.32
N VAL A 51 35.67 -14.43 -12.53
CA VAL A 51 35.05 -13.14 -12.17
C VAL A 51 33.74 -12.92 -12.93
N ILE A 52 33.71 -13.13 -14.24
CA ILE A 52 32.50 -12.96 -15.06
C ILE A 52 31.41 -13.94 -14.60
N SER A 53 31.79 -15.20 -14.33
CA SER A 53 30.86 -16.22 -13.85
C SER A 53 30.28 -15.85 -12.47
N ALA A 54 31.10 -15.39 -11.54
CA ALA A 54 30.67 -14.93 -10.22
C ALA A 54 29.71 -13.73 -10.32
N VAL A 55 30.01 -12.76 -11.17
CA VAL A 55 29.12 -11.61 -11.41
C VAL A 55 27.78 -12.06 -12.00
N LEU A 56 27.79 -12.97 -12.97
CA LEU A 56 26.56 -13.49 -13.58
C LEU A 56 25.70 -14.25 -12.57
N VAL A 57 26.32 -15.08 -11.72
CA VAL A 57 25.63 -15.80 -10.65
C VAL A 57 25.03 -14.82 -9.63
N LEU A 58 25.79 -13.79 -9.24
CA LEU A 58 25.30 -12.75 -8.33
C LEU A 58 24.10 -11.98 -8.93
N VAL A 59 24.21 -11.56 -10.18
CA VAL A 59 23.12 -10.86 -10.90
C VAL A 59 21.89 -11.77 -11.00
N ALA A 60 22.07 -13.05 -11.32
CA ALA A 60 20.96 -14.00 -11.37
C ALA A 60 20.30 -14.19 -9.99
N ALA A 61 21.11 -14.35 -8.93
CA ALA A 61 20.61 -14.50 -7.57
C ALA A 61 19.81 -13.26 -7.10
N VAL A 62 20.35 -12.06 -7.33
CA VAL A 62 19.67 -10.80 -7.00
C VAL A 62 18.37 -10.65 -7.80
N SER A 63 18.39 -10.96 -9.10
CA SER A 63 17.20 -10.89 -9.95
C SER A 63 16.12 -11.88 -9.52
N LEU A 64 16.49 -13.11 -9.21
CA LEU A 64 15.56 -14.12 -8.72
C LEU A 64 14.96 -13.73 -7.37
N ASN A 65 15.80 -13.22 -6.44
CA ASN A 65 15.31 -12.71 -5.17
C ASN A 65 14.33 -11.54 -5.37
N TRP A 66 14.67 -10.58 -6.25
CA TRP A 66 13.77 -9.46 -6.53
C TRP A 66 12.44 -9.93 -7.13
N ILE A 67 12.45 -10.85 -8.11
CA ILE A 67 11.24 -11.43 -8.70
C ILE A 67 10.38 -12.11 -7.62
N TYR A 68 11.01 -12.89 -6.74
CA TYR A 68 10.33 -13.54 -5.63
C TYR A 68 9.65 -12.53 -4.69
N GLN A 69 10.35 -11.46 -4.32
CA GLN A 69 9.79 -10.41 -3.46
C GLN A 69 8.67 -9.63 -4.15
N VAL A 70 8.77 -9.36 -5.47
CA VAL A 70 7.70 -8.72 -6.24
C VAL A 70 6.44 -9.60 -6.31
N ILE A 71 6.60 -10.93 -6.44
CA ILE A 71 5.46 -11.86 -6.39
C ILE A 71 4.76 -11.80 -5.03
N ARG A 72 5.53 -11.76 -3.94
CA ARG A 72 4.98 -11.64 -2.57
C ARG A 72 4.42 -10.26 -2.25
N LYS A 73 5.03 -9.20 -2.80
CA LYS A 73 4.66 -7.81 -2.58
C LYS A 73 4.65 -7.03 -3.91
N PRO A 74 3.56 -7.10 -4.69
CA PRO A 74 3.49 -6.51 -6.03
C PRO A 74 3.76 -5.00 -6.09
N SER A 75 3.60 -4.27 -4.98
CA SER A 75 3.94 -2.84 -4.90
C SER A 75 5.43 -2.55 -5.15
N GLU A 76 6.32 -3.53 -4.98
CA GLU A 76 7.75 -3.37 -5.29
C GLU A 76 8.02 -3.20 -6.80
N LEU A 77 7.08 -3.55 -7.66
CA LEU A 77 7.15 -3.31 -9.10
C LEU A 77 7.15 -1.79 -9.43
N PHE A 78 6.53 -0.98 -8.60
CA PHE A 78 6.40 0.47 -8.80
C PHE A 78 7.61 1.26 -8.29
N PHE A 79 8.70 0.59 -7.92
CA PHE A 79 9.93 1.20 -7.42
C PHE A 79 10.40 2.44 -8.20
N PRO A 80 10.44 2.44 -9.55
CA PRO A 80 11.00 3.57 -10.29
C PRO A 80 10.16 4.84 -10.20
N VAL A 81 8.84 4.71 -9.96
CA VAL A 81 7.89 5.83 -9.97
C VAL A 81 7.36 6.22 -8.59
N SER A 82 7.55 5.38 -7.57
CA SER A 82 6.99 5.64 -6.24
C SER A 82 7.50 6.93 -5.61
N ALA A 83 8.76 7.28 -5.82
CA ALA A 83 9.36 8.49 -5.26
C ALA A 83 8.78 9.80 -5.83
N THR A 84 8.18 9.77 -7.03
CA THR A 84 7.58 10.95 -7.68
C THR A 84 6.16 11.25 -7.22
N LEU A 85 5.57 10.38 -6.40
CA LEU A 85 4.17 10.45 -5.99
C LEU A 85 3.98 11.00 -4.57
N TYR A 86 5.04 11.45 -3.89
CA TYR A 86 4.92 12.14 -2.62
C TYR A 86 4.25 13.51 -2.81
N LYS A 87 3.38 13.85 -1.88
CA LYS A 87 2.55 15.05 -1.93
C LYS A 87 2.73 15.89 -0.69
N SER A 88 2.64 17.21 -0.87
CA SER A 88 2.42 18.13 0.24
C SER A 88 1.03 17.92 0.87
N PRO A 89 0.78 18.35 2.10
CA PRO A 89 -0.55 18.26 2.71
C PRO A 89 -1.65 18.89 1.86
N ALA A 90 -1.39 20.05 1.24
CA ALA A 90 -2.35 20.73 0.37
C ALA A 90 -2.69 19.91 -0.89
N GLU A 91 -1.70 19.25 -1.51
CA GLU A 91 -1.92 18.38 -2.66
C GLU A 91 -2.67 17.10 -2.26
N THR A 92 -2.32 16.50 -1.11
CA THR A 92 -3.03 15.34 -0.55
C THR A 92 -4.50 15.66 -0.33
N TRP A 93 -4.80 16.82 0.29
CA TRP A 93 -6.17 17.25 0.50
C TRP A 93 -6.90 17.51 -0.80
N ARG A 94 -6.32 18.31 -1.71
CA ARG A 94 -6.92 18.61 -3.00
C ARG A 94 -7.29 17.35 -3.79
N GLN A 95 -6.43 16.33 -3.73
CA GLN A 95 -6.64 15.10 -4.50
C GLN A 95 -7.58 14.11 -3.83
N TYR A 96 -7.54 13.97 -2.51
CA TYR A 96 -8.20 12.87 -1.80
C TYR A 96 -9.30 13.31 -0.82
N ALA A 97 -9.56 14.60 -0.61
CA ALA A 97 -10.60 15.07 0.30
C ALA A 97 -12.00 14.45 0.01
N PRO A 98 -12.45 14.27 -1.26
CA PRO A 98 -13.71 13.58 -1.53
C PRO A 98 -13.73 12.15 -0.98
N ILE A 99 -12.63 11.40 -1.15
CA ILE A 99 -12.51 10.02 -0.66
C ILE A 99 -12.48 9.98 0.86
N PHE A 100 -11.75 10.90 1.52
CA PHE A 100 -11.73 11.00 2.98
C PHE A 100 -13.12 11.31 3.54
N ARG A 101 -13.88 12.22 2.89
CA ARG A 101 -15.26 12.53 3.29
C ARG A 101 -16.20 11.34 3.08
N GLN A 102 -16.07 10.63 1.96
CA GLN A 102 -16.89 9.48 1.61
C GLN A 102 -16.76 8.34 2.64
N HIS A 103 -15.54 8.07 3.11
CA HIS A 103 -15.28 6.97 4.03
C HIS A 103 -15.04 7.43 5.48
N ALA A 104 -15.41 8.66 5.82
CA ALA A 104 -15.38 9.13 7.20
C ALA A 104 -16.44 8.44 8.06
N THR A 105 -16.14 8.31 9.35
CA THR A 105 -17.08 7.88 10.39
C THR A 105 -17.14 8.92 11.52
N SER A 106 -17.90 8.63 12.57
CA SER A 106 -17.95 9.51 13.76
C SER A 106 -16.61 9.62 14.50
N VAL A 107 -15.72 8.62 14.38
CA VAL A 107 -14.39 8.62 14.99
C VAL A 107 -13.32 8.98 13.94
N MET A 108 -13.38 8.35 12.78
CA MET A 108 -12.43 8.55 11.69
C MET A 108 -12.84 9.71 10.80
N THR A 109 -12.64 10.92 11.30
CA THR A 109 -12.98 12.17 10.57
C THR A 109 -12.07 12.37 9.35
N PRO A 110 -12.49 13.15 8.32
CA PRO A 110 -11.71 13.34 7.09
C PRO A 110 -10.31 13.90 7.34
N ASP A 111 -10.16 14.81 8.31
CA ASP A 111 -8.90 15.42 8.75
C ASP A 111 -7.98 14.38 9.41
N LEU A 112 -8.52 13.47 10.23
CA LEU A 112 -7.75 12.38 10.84
C LEU A 112 -7.27 11.38 9.79
N LEU A 113 -8.15 10.99 8.86
CA LEU A 113 -7.78 10.09 7.75
C LEU A 113 -6.67 10.70 6.91
N ALA A 114 -6.79 11.98 6.55
CA ALA A 114 -5.76 12.70 5.81
C ALA A 114 -4.46 12.82 6.60
N ALA A 115 -4.54 13.07 7.91
CA ALA A 115 -3.37 13.19 8.78
C ALA A 115 -2.57 11.89 8.86
N ILE A 116 -3.24 10.75 9.06
CA ILE A 116 -2.58 9.44 9.09
C ILE A 116 -1.96 9.16 7.72
N ALA A 117 -2.68 9.34 6.61
CA ALA A 117 -2.17 9.13 5.25
C ALA A 117 -0.93 10.01 4.95
N GLN A 118 -0.89 11.24 5.48
CA GLN A 118 0.24 12.14 5.31
C GLN A 118 1.44 11.73 6.16
N VAL A 119 1.23 11.33 7.41
CA VAL A 119 2.30 10.91 8.33
C VAL A 119 2.94 9.60 7.88
N GLU A 120 2.14 8.64 7.39
CA GLU A 120 2.60 7.31 6.98
C GLU A 120 3.23 7.31 5.58
N GLY A 121 2.61 7.98 4.64
CA GLY A 121 2.97 7.85 3.23
C GLY A 121 3.10 9.16 2.47
N SER A 122 3.02 10.33 3.12
CA SER A 122 3.00 11.63 2.44
C SER A 122 1.99 11.66 1.27
N GLY A 123 0.79 11.09 1.49
CA GLY A 123 -0.25 11.01 0.48
C GLY A 123 0.08 10.15 -0.75
N ASN A 124 1.16 9.39 -0.72
CA ASN A 124 1.61 8.54 -1.83
C ASN A 124 1.00 7.14 -1.72
N PRO A 125 0.14 6.72 -2.67
CA PRO A 125 -0.51 5.41 -2.64
C PRO A 125 0.44 4.23 -2.90
N LEU A 126 1.64 4.49 -3.43
CA LEU A 126 2.64 3.48 -3.76
C LEU A 126 3.86 3.53 -2.84
N VAL A 127 3.73 4.16 -1.68
CA VAL A 127 4.80 4.17 -0.68
C VAL A 127 5.17 2.73 -0.30
N ARG A 128 6.46 2.51 -0.21
CA ARG A 128 7.04 1.22 0.14
C ARG A 128 8.03 1.38 1.29
N THR A 129 8.26 0.29 2.01
CA THR A 129 9.28 0.22 3.05
C THR A 129 10.67 0.08 2.42
N TYR A 130 11.72 0.50 3.16
CA TYR A 130 13.10 0.25 2.75
C TYR A 130 13.41 -1.26 2.73
N TRP A 131 14.43 -1.66 1.99
CA TRP A 131 14.93 -3.01 1.98
C TRP A 131 16.04 -3.18 3.03
N ARG A 132 16.06 -4.32 3.69
CA ARG A 132 17.04 -4.63 4.73
C ARG A 132 17.67 -6.00 4.53
N TRP A 133 18.88 -6.15 5.01
CA TRP A 133 19.55 -7.43 5.15
C TRP A 133 19.11 -8.12 6.45
N SER A 134 18.86 -9.43 6.36
CA SER A 134 18.50 -10.28 7.51
C SER A 134 19.33 -11.56 7.43
N TRP A 135 20.37 -11.63 8.24
CA TRP A 135 21.27 -12.76 8.26
C TRP A 135 20.75 -13.94 9.08
N HIS A 136 19.73 -13.72 9.92
CA HIS A 136 19.12 -14.72 10.80
C HIS A 136 17.80 -15.22 10.21
N THR A 137 17.84 -15.73 9.00
CA THR A 137 16.65 -16.25 8.30
C THR A 137 16.90 -17.69 7.84
N ASN A 138 15.88 -18.53 7.96
CA ASN A 138 15.92 -19.92 7.52
C ASN A 138 15.68 -20.06 6.01
N GLN A 139 15.38 -18.97 5.30
CA GLN A 139 15.12 -18.98 3.87
C GLN A 139 16.09 -18.04 3.13
N PRO A 140 16.85 -18.55 2.15
CA PRO A 140 17.78 -17.72 1.37
C PRO A 140 17.11 -16.50 0.69
N SER A 141 15.85 -16.62 0.30
CA SER A 141 15.05 -15.55 -0.32
C SER A 141 14.71 -14.40 0.65
N ASP A 142 14.86 -14.60 1.97
CA ASP A 142 14.56 -13.60 2.99
C ASP A 142 15.79 -12.86 3.49
N VAL A 143 16.98 -13.20 2.96
CA VAL A 143 18.25 -12.53 3.31
C VAL A 143 18.24 -11.05 2.93
N TYR A 144 17.67 -10.69 1.79
CA TYR A 144 17.49 -9.30 1.37
C TYR A 144 16.02 -9.09 0.98
N ARG A 145 15.28 -8.39 1.81
CA ARG A 145 13.82 -8.24 1.68
C ARG A 145 13.34 -6.87 2.14
N PRO A 146 12.11 -6.45 1.75
CA PRO A 146 11.45 -5.29 2.36
C PRO A 146 11.40 -5.41 3.90
N ALA A 147 11.62 -4.31 4.59
CA ALA A 147 11.67 -4.29 6.06
C ALA A 147 10.32 -4.67 6.69
N SER A 148 9.22 -4.44 5.98
CA SER A 148 7.86 -4.70 6.43
C SER A 148 6.98 -5.10 5.24
N SER A 149 5.87 -5.79 5.50
CA SER A 149 4.80 -6.04 4.55
C SER A 149 3.90 -4.83 4.30
N ALA A 150 4.15 -3.72 4.98
CA ALA A 150 3.36 -2.48 4.88
C ALA A 150 3.35 -1.91 3.46
N VAL A 151 2.18 -1.45 2.99
CA VAL A 151 1.95 -0.97 1.63
C VAL A 151 1.00 0.22 1.63
N GLY A 152 1.27 1.16 0.71
CA GLY A 152 0.35 2.25 0.37
C GLY A 152 0.39 3.42 1.34
N MET A 153 -0.52 4.37 1.13
CA MET A 153 -0.53 5.65 1.86
C MET A 153 -0.75 5.51 3.38
N TYR A 154 -1.33 4.39 3.82
CA TYR A 154 -1.53 4.08 5.25
C TYR A 154 -0.58 3.00 5.77
N GLN A 155 0.38 2.56 5.00
CA GLN A 155 1.31 1.50 5.38
C GLN A 155 0.61 0.26 6.00
N ILE A 156 -0.48 -0.18 5.37
CA ILE A 156 -1.28 -1.32 5.85
C ILE A 156 -0.46 -2.61 5.70
N THR A 157 -0.24 -3.32 6.80
CA THR A 157 0.46 -4.62 6.81
C THR A 157 -0.43 -5.76 6.30
N ASP A 158 0.16 -6.92 5.98
CA ASP A 158 -0.60 -8.08 5.50
C ASP A 158 -1.63 -8.57 6.52
N GLY A 159 -1.27 -8.60 7.82
CA GLY A 159 -2.19 -9.00 8.88
C GLY A 159 -3.36 -8.04 9.02
N THR A 160 -3.07 -6.74 9.09
CA THR A 160 -4.11 -5.70 9.16
C THR A 160 -5.00 -5.73 7.90
N PHE A 161 -4.42 -5.95 6.72
CA PHE A 161 -5.20 -6.04 5.49
C PHE A 161 -6.15 -7.24 5.47
N ALA A 162 -5.69 -8.41 5.95
CA ALA A 162 -6.53 -9.60 6.02
C ALA A 162 -7.72 -9.40 6.97
N GLU A 163 -7.51 -8.69 8.08
CA GLU A 163 -8.57 -8.37 9.05
C GLU A 163 -9.48 -7.24 8.54
N ALA A 164 -8.92 -6.15 8.05
CA ALA A 164 -9.66 -4.97 7.60
C ALA A 164 -10.65 -5.26 6.46
N ARG A 165 -10.37 -6.25 5.61
CA ARG A 165 -11.29 -6.65 4.53
C ARG A 165 -12.65 -7.18 5.01
N ARG A 166 -12.78 -7.48 6.29
CA ARG A 166 -14.05 -7.91 6.90
C ARG A 166 -14.99 -6.76 7.20
N TYR A 167 -14.53 -5.52 7.07
CA TYR A 167 -15.26 -4.31 7.41
C TYR A 167 -15.33 -3.36 6.22
N CYS A 168 -16.47 -2.68 6.08
CA CYS A 168 -16.69 -1.65 5.07
C CYS A 168 -17.51 -0.50 5.65
N ILE A 169 -17.72 0.56 4.88
CA ILE A 169 -18.46 1.73 5.32
C ILE A 169 -19.68 1.92 4.42
N HIS A 170 -20.86 1.93 5.05
CA HIS A 170 -22.12 2.32 4.46
C HIS A 170 -22.71 3.49 5.24
N ASP A 171 -23.02 4.59 4.57
CA ASP A 171 -23.62 5.78 5.18
C ASP A 171 -22.88 6.26 6.45
N HIS A 172 -21.54 6.31 6.38
CA HIS A 172 -20.64 6.72 7.48
C HIS A 172 -20.65 5.79 8.70
N ALA A 173 -21.26 4.61 8.59
CA ALA A 173 -21.28 3.57 9.63
C ALA A 173 -20.51 2.34 9.15
N VAL A 174 -19.84 1.68 10.11
CA VAL A 174 -19.12 0.43 9.82
C VAL A 174 -20.10 -0.72 9.73
N ALA A 175 -20.00 -1.49 8.64
CA ALA A 175 -20.66 -2.78 8.46
C ALA A 175 -19.60 -3.90 8.51
N GLU A 176 -20.05 -5.11 8.91
CA GLU A 176 -19.22 -6.30 8.91
C GLU A 176 -19.49 -7.17 7.69
N ASP A 177 -18.57 -8.08 7.42
CA ASP A 177 -18.68 -9.08 6.37
C ASP A 177 -19.93 -9.94 6.58
N GLY A 178 -20.61 -10.26 5.47
CA GLY A 178 -21.87 -10.96 5.46
C GLY A 178 -22.02 -11.85 4.23
N ARG A 179 -23.28 -12.23 3.91
CA ARG A 179 -23.55 -13.11 2.76
C ARG A 179 -23.20 -12.39 1.46
N TRP A 180 -22.65 -13.12 0.50
CA TRP A 180 -22.23 -12.62 -0.83
C TRP A 180 -23.38 -11.97 -1.64
N ASN A 181 -24.62 -12.28 -1.34
CA ASN A 181 -25.82 -11.74 -1.98
C ASN A 181 -26.45 -10.56 -1.20
N ASP A 182 -25.82 -10.10 -0.13
CA ASP A 182 -26.25 -8.93 0.63
C ASP A 182 -25.44 -7.71 0.20
N TRP A 183 -26.10 -6.72 -0.39
CA TRP A 183 -25.48 -5.48 -0.86
C TRP A 183 -24.96 -4.59 0.28
N HIS A 184 -25.40 -4.81 1.51
CA HIS A 184 -24.91 -4.12 2.69
C HIS A 184 -23.74 -4.85 3.36
N SER A 185 -23.32 -5.99 2.84
CA SER A 185 -22.17 -6.72 3.33
C SER A 185 -20.87 -6.32 2.63
N CYS A 186 -19.74 -6.62 3.26
CA CYS A 186 -18.42 -6.21 2.80
C CYS A 186 -17.74 -7.22 1.85
N TRP A 187 -18.46 -8.13 1.20
CA TRP A 187 -17.90 -9.18 0.35
C TRP A 187 -17.02 -8.64 -0.79
N PHE A 188 -17.32 -7.43 -1.30
CA PHE A 188 -16.54 -6.76 -2.34
C PHE A 188 -15.10 -6.44 -1.90
N ASN A 189 -14.86 -6.32 -0.60
CA ASN A 189 -13.54 -6.02 -0.05
C ASN A 189 -12.51 -7.11 -0.33
N SER A 190 -12.95 -8.32 -0.73
CA SER A 190 -12.06 -9.38 -1.23
C SER A 190 -11.27 -8.95 -2.47
N LEU A 191 -11.81 -8.01 -3.27
CA LEU A 191 -11.19 -7.44 -4.47
C LEU A 191 -10.37 -6.17 -4.17
N TYR A 192 -10.36 -5.70 -2.94
CA TYR A 192 -9.67 -4.47 -2.57
C TYR A 192 -8.15 -4.62 -2.61
N SER A 193 -7.49 -3.48 -2.86
CA SER A 193 -6.03 -3.38 -2.91
C SER A 193 -5.56 -2.19 -2.06
N ARG A 194 -4.50 -2.39 -1.32
CA ARG A 194 -3.88 -1.37 -0.44
C ARG A 194 -3.26 -0.18 -1.19
N VAL A 195 -3.07 -0.31 -2.51
CA VAL A 195 -2.48 0.74 -3.35
C VAL A 195 -3.53 1.59 -4.07
N VAL A 196 -4.80 1.19 -4.06
CA VAL A 196 -5.91 1.99 -4.58
C VAL A 196 -6.37 2.93 -3.47
N PRO A 197 -6.32 4.26 -3.65
CA PRO A 197 -6.60 5.21 -2.57
C PRO A 197 -7.95 5.02 -1.88
N SER A 198 -9.05 4.87 -2.64
CA SER A 198 -10.38 4.66 -2.06
C SER A 198 -10.46 3.41 -1.19
N HIS A 199 -9.90 2.29 -1.70
CA HIS A 199 -9.85 1.03 -0.94
C HIS A 199 -9.02 1.17 0.33
N ALA A 200 -7.85 1.83 0.26
CA ALA A 200 -6.97 2.01 1.41
C ALA A 200 -7.60 2.90 2.49
N VAL A 201 -8.31 3.97 2.07
CA VAL A 201 -9.03 4.86 3.00
C VAL A 201 -10.17 4.11 3.68
N GLU A 202 -11.01 3.41 2.93
CA GLU A 202 -12.14 2.68 3.49
C GLU A 202 -11.70 1.58 4.45
N LEU A 203 -10.74 0.73 4.03
CA LEU A 203 -10.18 -0.33 4.87
C LEU A 203 -9.62 0.21 6.19
N THR A 204 -8.87 1.31 6.13
CA THR A 204 -8.27 1.91 7.33
C THR A 204 -9.34 2.51 8.23
N SER A 205 -10.29 3.24 7.65
CA SER A 205 -11.36 3.88 8.40
C SER A 205 -12.26 2.85 9.09
N ALA A 206 -12.75 1.86 8.35
CA ALA A 206 -13.63 0.81 8.87
C ALA A 206 -12.95 -0.03 9.97
N TYR A 207 -11.70 -0.46 9.72
CA TYR A 207 -10.94 -1.25 10.68
C TYR A 207 -10.65 -0.50 11.98
N LEU A 208 -10.23 0.76 11.89
CA LEU A 208 -9.88 1.54 13.08
C LEU A 208 -11.13 1.92 13.88
N ASP A 209 -12.21 2.35 13.22
CA ASP A 209 -13.46 2.67 13.89
C ASP A 209 -14.04 1.47 14.64
N HIS A 210 -14.11 0.31 13.96
CA HIS A 210 -14.54 -0.95 14.57
C HIS A 210 -13.67 -1.36 15.76
N SER A 211 -12.34 -1.28 15.60
CA SER A 211 -11.40 -1.63 16.67
C SER A 211 -11.54 -0.72 17.88
N VAL A 212 -11.73 0.58 17.66
CA VAL A 212 -12.01 1.56 18.72
C VAL A 212 -13.31 1.21 19.44
N ALA A 213 -14.39 0.95 18.69
CA ALA A 213 -15.69 0.62 19.27
C ALA A 213 -15.61 -0.60 20.19
N ILE A 214 -15.01 -1.71 19.73
CA ILE A 214 -14.84 -2.94 20.51
C ILE A 214 -14.03 -2.70 21.79
N ILE A 215 -12.91 -1.95 21.69
CA ILE A 215 -12.07 -1.68 22.86
C ILE A 215 -12.81 -0.84 23.88
N LEU A 216 -13.52 0.21 23.44
CA LEU A 216 -14.29 1.08 24.33
C LEU A 216 -15.44 0.34 24.99
N GLU A 217 -16.12 -0.54 24.28
CA GLU A 217 -17.16 -1.41 24.83
C GLU A 217 -16.59 -2.36 25.89
N ARG A 218 -15.54 -3.10 25.56
CA ARG A 218 -14.84 -4.03 26.48
C ARG A 218 -14.36 -3.34 27.74
N ARG A 219 -13.90 -2.11 27.64
CA ARG A 219 -13.37 -1.32 28.76
C ARG A 219 -14.43 -0.46 29.46
N ARG A 220 -15.68 -0.44 28.98
CA ARG A 220 -16.77 0.39 29.47
C ARG A 220 -16.45 1.89 29.43
N LEU A 221 -15.81 2.34 28.33
CA LEU A 221 -15.36 3.71 28.10
C LEU A 221 -16.11 4.37 26.92
N GLN A 222 -17.38 4.03 26.70
CA GLN A 222 -18.16 4.56 25.56
C GLN A 222 -18.32 6.09 25.62
N SER A 223 -18.28 6.68 26.81
CA SER A 223 -18.35 8.14 27.04
C SER A 223 -17.03 8.89 26.76
N ALA A 224 -15.97 8.21 26.28
CA ALA A 224 -14.72 8.84 25.92
C ALA A 224 -14.94 9.95 24.90
N ALA A 225 -14.26 11.10 25.10
CA ALA A 225 -14.35 12.24 24.19
C ALA A 225 -13.74 11.89 22.81
N LEU A 226 -14.21 12.57 21.74
CA LEU A 226 -13.72 12.33 20.37
C LEU A 226 -12.19 12.36 20.25
N PRO A 227 -11.45 13.32 20.85
CA PRO A 227 -10.00 13.32 20.81
C PRO A 227 -9.37 12.05 21.39
N GLN A 228 -9.93 11.50 22.46
CA GLN A 228 -9.44 10.25 23.08
C GLN A 228 -9.67 9.04 22.16
N LYS A 229 -10.87 8.95 21.51
CA LYS A 229 -11.18 7.93 20.51
C LYS A 229 -10.23 8.00 19.33
N GLN A 230 -9.91 9.19 18.83
CA GLN A 230 -9.00 9.43 17.73
C GLN A 230 -7.55 9.10 18.10
N GLN A 231 -7.10 9.42 19.31
CA GLN A 231 -5.79 8.99 19.81
C GLN A 231 -5.71 7.47 19.92
N LEU A 232 -6.78 6.82 20.39
CA LEU A 232 -6.86 5.36 20.44
C LEU A 232 -6.75 4.75 19.02
N ALA A 233 -7.46 5.30 18.04
CA ALA A 233 -7.36 4.89 16.65
C ALA A 233 -5.93 5.00 16.12
N ALA A 234 -5.25 6.11 16.40
CA ALA A 234 -3.85 6.33 15.99
C ALA A 234 -2.88 5.35 16.69
N VAL A 235 -3.09 5.03 17.97
CA VAL A 235 -2.32 4.00 18.69
C VAL A 235 -2.55 2.61 18.09
N ILE A 236 -3.80 2.26 17.77
CA ILE A 236 -4.15 0.99 17.13
C ILE A 236 -3.47 0.90 15.75
N HIS A 237 -3.50 1.97 14.99
CA HIS A 237 -2.87 2.02 13.66
C HIS A 237 -1.37 1.75 13.73
N LEU A 238 -0.65 2.40 14.65
CA LEU A 238 0.79 2.26 14.79
C LEU A 238 1.22 0.93 15.44
N CYS A 239 0.50 0.51 16.49
CA CYS A 239 0.93 -0.53 17.43
C CYS A 239 0.04 -1.78 17.41
N GLY A 240 -1.10 -1.73 16.71
CA GLY A 240 -2.10 -2.79 16.70
C GLY A 240 -3.10 -2.72 17.86
N ALA A 241 -4.18 -3.50 17.74
CA ALA A 241 -5.31 -3.48 18.67
C ALA A 241 -4.94 -3.83 20.12
N GLY A 242 -3.96 -4.72 20.34
CA GLY A 242 -3.49 -5.07 21.69
C GLY A 242 -2.89 -3.90 22.46
N ALA A 243 -2.05 -3.09 21.78
CA ALA A 243 -1.49 -1.87 22.37
C ALA A 243 -2.57 -0.79 22.58
N GLY A 244 -3.55 -0.71 21.68
CA GLY A 244 -4.72 0.14 21.83
C GLY A 244 -5.55 -0.23 23.07
N ASP A 245 -5.81 -1.52 23.28
CA ASP A 245 -6.53 -2.01 24.45
C ASP A 245 -5.80 -1.67 25.76
N GLU A 246 -4.47 -1.80 25.78
CA GLU A 246 -3.65 -1.40 26.92
C GLU A 246 -3.67 0.12 27.17
N PHE A 247 -3.64 0.92 26.09
CA PHE A 247 -3.76 2.40 26.18
C PHE A 247 -5.12 2.81 26.76
N ALA A 248 -6.22 2.20 26.32
CA ALA A 248 -7.54 2.41 26.86
C ALA A 248 -7.64 1.97 28.34
N ARG A 249 -7.06 0.83 28.70
CA ARG A 249 -7.01 0.32 30.08
C ARG A 249 -6.31 1.32 31.02
N ARG A 250 -5.35 2.08 30.53
CA ARG A 250 -4.66 3.15 31.28
C ARG A 250 -5.36 4.51 31.19
N ALA A 251 -6.66 4.52 30.91
CA ALA A 251 -7.42 5.75 30.75
C ALA A 251 -6.79 6.76 29.78
N PHE A 252 -6.29 6.26 28.64
CA PHE A 252 -5.61 7.03 27.57
C PHE A 252 -4.29 7.70 28.00
N HIS A 253 -3.60 7.10 28.97
CA HIS A 253 -2.26 7.55 29.35
C HIS A 253 -1.18 6.68 28.73
N LEU A 254 -0.21 7.33 28.08
CA LEU A 254 0.97 6.65 27.53
C LEU A 254 2.05 6.51 28.59
N PRO A 255 2.67 5.33 28.71
CA PRO A 255 3.92 5.19 29.47
C PRO A 255 5.01 6.12 28.93
N GLU A 256 5.97 6.45 29.77
CA GLU A 256 7.18 7.09 29.31
C GLU A 256 7.93 6.15 28.37
N ARG A 257 8.39 6.67 27.20
CA ARG A 257 9.18 5.92 26.20
C ARG A 257 8.52 4.67 25.62
N GLN A 258 7.19 4.68 25.43
CA GLN A 258 6.53 3.59 24.71
C GLN A 258 6.93 3.62 23.24
N HIS A 259 7.44 2.49 22.72
CA HIS A 259 7.81 2.28 21.33
C HIS A 259 6.99 1.18 20.68
N CYS A 260 6.73 1.33 19.36
CA CYS A 260 6.18 0.32 18.50
C CYS A 260 7.11 0.19 17.29
N GLY A 261 7.88 -0.89 17.24
CA GLY A 261 9.01 -0.99 16.32
C GLY A 261 10.01 0.14 16.57
N ASP A 262 10.37 0.85 15.51
CA ASP A 262 11.31 1.98 15.57
C ASP A 262 10.65 3.32 15.93
N HIS A 263 9.32 3.35 16.19
CA HIS A 263 8.55 4.56 16.41
C HIS A 263 8.23 4.79 17.88
N GLU A 264 8.54 5.98 18.39
CA GLU A 264 8.05 6.44 19.67
C GLU A 264 6.58 6.87 19.54
N VAL A 265 5.69 6.28 20.34
CA VAL A 265 4.24 6.47 20.24
C VAL A 265 3.83 7.92 20.48
N ARG A 266 4.43 8.59 21.47
CA ARG A 266 4.13 10.00 21.79
C ARG A 266 4.50 10.94 20.64
N ALA A 267 5.67 10.75 20.05
CA ALA A 267 6.11 11.53 18.89
C ALA A 267 5.22 11.28 17.66
N TYR A 268 4.76 10.04 17.45
CA TYR A 268 3.82 9.71 16.39
C TYR A 268 2.48 10.44 16.58
N LEU A 269 1.87 10.34 17.77
CA LEU A 269 0.61 11.04 18.07
C LEU A 269 0.73 12.55 17.90
N ALA A 270 1.86 13.14 18.32
CA ALA A 270 2.11 14.57 18.13
C ALA A 270 2.12 14.95 16.63
N ARG A 271 2.78 14.14 15.77
CA ARG A 271 2.78 14.36 14.32
C ARG A 271 1.37 14.21 13.71
N VAL A 272 0.62 13.19 14.09
CA VAL A 272 -0.77 13.00 13.61
C VAL A 272 -1.64 14.18 14.02
N ASN A 273 -1.58 14.61 15.26
CA ASN A 273 -2.36 15.77 15.75
C ASN A 273 -1.97 17.08 15.05
N SER A 274 -0.67 17.31 14.82
CA SER A 274 -0.19 18.47 14.06
C SER A 274 -0.72 18.45 12.62
N MET A 275 -0.64 17.32 11.93
CA MET A 275 -1.18 17.16 10.57
C MET A 275 -2.70 17.30 10.54
N LYS A 276 -3.41 16.77 11.53
CA LYS A 276 -4.85 16.95 11.67
C LYS A 276 -5.23 18.43 11.68
N THR A 277 -4.55 19.26 12.49
CA THR A 277 -4.76 20.71 12.52
C THR A 277 -4.50 21.38 11.17
N VAL A 278 -3.52 20.89 10.40
CA VAL A 278 -3.26 21.39 9.04
C VAL A 278 -4.44 21.07 8.12
N PHE A 279 -4.95 19.84 8.16
CA PHE A 279 -6.08 19.43 7.32
C PHE A 279 -7.40 20.07 7.73
N ASP A 280 -7.64 20.35 9.01
CA ASP A 280 -8.78 21.14 9.48
C ASP A 280 -8.80 22.54 8.84
N ARG A 281 -7.64 23.23 8.79
CA ARG A 281 -7.52 24.53 8.13
C ARG A 281 -7.75 24.43 6.62
N LEU A 282 -7.22 23.40 5.96
CA LEU A 282 -7.44 23.19 4.53
C LEU A 282 -8.91 22.89 4.22
N ALA A 283 -9.60 22.16 5.10
CA ALA A 283 -11.03 21.91 4.98
C ALA A 283 -11.85 23.20 5.11
N ALA A 284 -11.52 24.07 6.08
CA ALA A 284 -12.18 25.36 6.25
C ALA A 284 -11.95 26.30 5.05
N GLY A 285 -10.70 26.40 4.56
CA GLY A 285 -10.38 27.24 3.39
C GLY A 285 -11.00 26.79 2.08
N THR A 286 -11.34 25.51 1.94
CA THR A 286 -12.10 25.00 0.76
C THR A 286 -13.60 25.29 0.83
N SER A 287 -14.15 25.60 2.01
CA SER A 287 -15.56 25.97 2.19
C SER A 287 -15.82 27.44 1.87
N ASP A 288 -14.85 28.32 2.04
CA ASP A 288 -14.98 29.76 1.73
C ASP A 288 -14.83 30.08 0.23
N GLY A 289 -14.35 29.14 -0.57
CA GLY A 289 -14.10 29.30 -2.01
C GLY A 289 -15.21 28.78 -2.93
N ARG A 290 -16.48 28.80 -2.54
CA ARG A 290 -17.57 28.58 -3.49
C ARG A 290 -17.85 29.89 -4.25
N PRO A 291 -17.75 29.87 -5.62
CA PRO A 291 -18.24 30.96 -6.44
C PRO A 291 -19.75 31.14 -6.32
#